data_250f18a9d284e601985ea732763b82b0
#
_entry.id   250f18a9d284e601985ea732763b82b0
#
_cell.length_a   1.000
_cell.length_b   1.000
_cell.length_c   1.000
_cell.angle_alpha   90.00
_cell.angle_beta   90.00
_cell.angle_gamma   90.00
#
_symmetry.space_group_name_H-M   'P 1'
#
loop_
_entity.id
_entity.type
_entity.pdbx_description
1 polymer ?
#
loop_
_entity_poly.entity_id
_entity_poly.type
_entity_poly.pdbx_seq_one_letter_code
_entity_poly.pdbx_strand_id
1 'polypeptide(L)'
;ANDRTLDDPEVVAVDKGGKVLLRIINGSAATVFWVDTGAVQGRAVATDGNPIHPVAGSRFGLAMGQRLDIELDLPAEGGAFPILALREGALERTGIILASKGAAVERITGVSDAAHPAFSGDLEQEAQFSALMPLTDRPVDRNDNLMLGGSMMPYLWTIDGQSWGTHRPVA
;
A
#
# COMPACT_ATOMS: atom_id res chain seq x y z
N ALA A 1 -6.31 10.88 2.78
CA ALA A 1 -5.14 10.35 3.47
C ALA A 1 -4.86 11.20 4.72
N ASN A 2 -4.32 10.60 5.77
CA ASN A 2 -3.92 11.29 7.02
C ASN A 2 -5.03 12.21 7.56
N ASP A 3 -6.27 11.70 7.64
CA ASP A 3 -7.48 12.42 8.08
C ASP A 3 -7.86 13.65 7.24
N ARG A 4 -7.28 13.79 6.02
CA ARG A 4 -7.59 14.83 5.05
C ARG A 4 -8.17 14.28 3.77
N THR A 5 -8.92 15.12 3.08
CA THR A 5 -9.47 14.86 1.73
C THR A 5 -8.65 15.62 0.67
N LEU A 6 -8.92 15.37 -0.60
CA LEU A 6 -8.29 16.13 -1.69
C LEU A 6 -8.87 17.56 -1.86
N ASP A 7 -9.97 17.91 -1.16
CA ASP A 7 -10.44 19.30 -1.10
C ASP A 7 -9.58 20.17 -0.17
N ASP A 8 -8.93 19.54 0.83
CA ASP A 8 -7.94 20.16 1.72
C ASP A 8 -6.80 19.15 1.94
N PRO A 9 -5.97 18.88 0.91
CA PRO A 9 -4.95 17.84 0.97
C PRO A 9 -3.80 18.21 1.89
N GLU A 10 -3.16 17.20 2.45
CA GLU A 10 -1.85 17.40 3.07
C GLU A 10 -0.82 17.73 1.98
N VAL A 11 -0.17 18.88 2.12
CA VAL A 11 0.93 19.30 1.25
C VAL A 11 2.24 19.19 2.03
N VAL A 12 3.08 18.27 1.60
CA VAL A 12 4.39 18.01 2.23
C VAL A 12 5.46 18.78 1.45
N ALA A 13 6.19 19.64 2.16
CA ALA A 13 7.30 20.39 1.57
C ALA A 13 8.47 19.46 1.27
N VAL A 14 9.00 19.54 0.04
CA VAL A 14 10.14 18.74 -0.43
C VAL A 14 11.15 19.61 -1.17
N ASP A 15 12.40 19.15 -1.24
CA ASP A 15 13.44 19.83 -2.00
C ASP A 15 13.36 19.47 -3.49
N LYS A 16 13.74 20.43 -4.35
CA LYS A 16 13.92 20.18 -5.78
C LYS A 16 15.06 19.17 -5.98
N GLY A 17 14.81 18.16 -6.79
CA GLY A 17 15.76 17.06 -6.99
C GLY A 17 16.01 16.22 -5.75
N GLY A 18 15.16 16.37 -4.72
CA GLY A 18 15.26 15.63 -3.46
C GLY A 18 14.89 14.16 -3.60
N LYS A 19 15.30 13.37 -2.61
CA LYS A 19 14.87 11.98 -2.44
C LYS A 19 13.81 11.91 -1.35
N VAL A 20 12.75 11.18 -1.61
CA VAL A 20 11.65 10.96 -0.67
C VAL A 20 11.46 9.47 -0.44
N LEU A 21 11.34 9.07 0.81
CA LEU A 21 10.88 7.76 1.19
C LEU A 21 9.43 7.88 1.67
N LEU A 22 8.51 7.37 0.87
CA LEU A 22 7.12 7.23 1.27
C LEU A 22 6.97 5.95 2.09
N ARG A 23 6.42 6.05 3.29
CA ARG A 23 6.03 4.91 4.12
C ARG A 23 4.52 4.87 4.18
N ILE A 24 3.92 3.93 3.49
CA ILE A 24 2.49 3.88 3.27
C ILE A 24 1.90 2.68 4.02
N ILE A 25 0.81 2.93 4.73
CA ILE A 25 0.03 1.91 5.44
C ILE A 25 -1.40 2.00 4.94
N ASN A 26 -1.94 0.88 4.44
CA ASN A 26 -3.37 0.80 4.20
C ASN A 26 -4.09 0.40 5.48
N GLY A 27 -4.56 1.38 6.23
CA GLY A 27 -5.32 1.19 7.48
C GLY A 27 -6.83 0.98 7.28
N SER A 28 -7.29 0.78 6.05
CA SER A 28 -8.72 0.55 5.79
C SER A 28 -9.16 -0.84 6.24
N ALA A 29 -10.43 -0.96 6.62
CA ALA A 29 -11.01 -2.23 7.05
C ALA A 29 -11.35 -3.18 5.90
N ALA A 30 -11.65 -2.63 4.69
CA ALA A 30 -12.19 -3.43 3.59
C ALA A 30 -11.89 -2.84 2.20
N THR A 31 -10.93 -1.93 2.08
CA THR A 31 -10.63 -1.27 0.80
C THR A 31 -9.20 -1.54 0.38
N VAL A 32 -9.04 -1.98 -0.84
CA VAL A 32 -7.75 -2.09 -1.52
C VAL A 32 -7.51 -0.82 -2.31
N PHE A 33 -6.26 -0.36 -2.35
CA PHE A 33 -5.86 0.84 -3.08
C PHE A 33 -4.72 0.58 -4.04
N TRP A 34 -4.72 1.32 -5.13
CA TRP A 34 -3.54 1.55 -5.93
C TRP A 34 -2.85 2.82 -5.43
N VAL A 35 -1.60 2.72 -5.01
CA VAL A 35 -0.75 3.89 -4.76
C VAL A 35 -0.18 4.33 -6.09
N ASP A 36 -0.55 5.52 -6.53
CA ASP A 36 -0.14 6.11 -7.81
C ASP A 36 0.79 7.30 -7.54
N THR A 37 2.00 7.24 -8.04
CA THR A 37 3.02 8.30 -7.91
C THR A 37 3.03 9.23 -9.12
N GLY A 38 2.06 9.10 -10.02
CA GLY A 38 1.88 9.96 -11.18
C GLY A 38 3.08 9.89 -12.14
N ALA A 39 3.61 11.07 -12.46
CA ALA A 39 4.76 11.19 -13.37
C ALA A 39 6.11 10.83 -12.73
N VAL A 40 6.18 10.70 -11.40
CA VAL A 40 7.42 10.36 -10.70
C VAL A 40 7.55 8.84 -10.60
N GLN A 41 8.58 8.30 -11.22
CA GLN A 41 8.91 6.88 -11.08
C GLN A 41 9.33 6.57 -9.65
N GLY A 42 8.66 5.59 -9.03
CA GLY A 42 8.99 5.08 -7.71
C GLY A 42 9.76 3.77 -7.76
N ARG A 43 10.32 3.39 -6.63
CA ARG A 43 10.89 2.06 -6.40
C ARG A 43 10.34 1.54 -5.07
N ALA A 44 9.57 0.46 -5.10
CA ALA A 44 9.22 -0.26 -3.88
C ALA A 44 10.49 -0.89 -3.32
N VAL A 45 10.83 -0.59 -2.07
CA VAL A 45 12.08 -1.02 -1.41
C VAL A 45 11.87 -1.83 -0.15
N ALA A 46 10.66 -1.81 0.42
CA ALA A 46 10.29 -2.68 1.53
C ALA A 46 8.79 -2.97 1.50
N THR A 47 8.40 -4.15 1.90
CA THR A 47 7.01 -4.55 2.10
C THR A 47 6.85 -5.17 3.48
N ASP A 48 5.81 -4.76 4.21
CA ASP A 48 5.51 -5.20 5.59
C ASP A 48 6.69 -5.11 6.56
N GLY A 49 7.55 -4.10 6.34
CA GLY A 49 8.74 -3.85 7.15
C GLY A 49 9.98 -4.65 6.75
N ASN A 50 9.88 -5.51 5.72
CA ASN A 50 11.00 -6.30 5.23
C ASN A 50 11.59 -5.67 3.96
N PRO A 51 12.90 -5.39 3.93
CA PRO A 51 13.58 -4.90 2.73
C PRO A 51 13.49 -5.91 1.58
N ILE A 52 13.21 -5.39 0.38
CA ILE A 52 13.14 -6.17 -0.86
C ILE A 52 14.13 -5.64 -1.89
N HIS A 53 14.44 -6.45 -2.89
CA HIS A 53 15.10 -5.93 -4.09
C HIS A 53 14.19 -4.89 -4.74
N PRO A 54 14.72 -3.69 -5.08
CA PRO A 54 13.88 -2.59 -5.54
C PRO A 54 13.09 -2.94 -6.80
N VAL A 55 11.79 -2.71 -6.76
CA VAL A 55 10.87 -2.91 -7.90
C VAL A 55 10.38 -1.55 -8.39
N ALA A 56 10.75 -1.18 -9.60
CA ALA A 56 10.39 0.10 -10.19
C ALA A 56 8.93 0.12 -10.68
N GLY A 57 8.27 1.25 -10.53
CA GLY A 57 6.91 1.46 -11.00
C GLY A 57 6.38 2.85 -10.64
N SER A 58 5.22 3.19 -11.19
CA SER A 58 4.48 4.40 -10.81
C SER A 58 3.13 4.07 -10.15
N ARG A 59 2.76 2.79 -10.13
CA ARG A 59 1.51 2.34 -9.52
C ARG A 59 1.75 1.02 -8.80
N PHE A 60 1.35 0.97 -7.52
CA PHE A 60 1.58 -0.17 -6.64
C PHE A 60 0.29 -0.54 -5.92
N GLY A 61 -0.06 -1.81 -5.94
CA GLY A 61 -1.20 -2.32 -5.18
C GLY A 61 -0.92 -2.41 -3.68
N LEU A 62 -1.94 -2.10 -2.87
CA LEU A 62 -1.82 -2.13 -1.42
C LEU A 62 -3.11 -2.65 -0.79
N ALA A 63 -3.11 -3.90 -0.36
CA ALA A 63 -4.23 -4.52 0.33
C ALA A 63 -4.35 -4.02 1.78
N MET A 64 -5.48 -4.34 2.43
CA MET A 64 -5.73 -3.95 3.82
C MET A 64 -4.62 -4.48 4.74
N GLY A 65 -4.13 -3.62 5.63
CA GLY A 65 -3.07 -3.96 6.58
C GLY A 65 -1.66 -4.02 6.00
N GLN A 66 -1.51 -4.04 4.68
CA GLN A 66 -0.21 -3.99 4.04
C GLN A 66 0.49 -2.64 4.25
N ARG A 67 1.80 -2.70 4.29
CA ARG A 67 2.69 -1.54 4.33
C ARG A 67 3.66 -1.64 3.16
N LEU A 68 3.93 -0.49 2.54
CA LEU A 68 4.84 -0.40 1.40
C LEU A 68 5.73 0.83 1.56
N ASP A 69 7.03 0.65 1.43
CA ASP A 69 8.00 1.74 1.38
C ASP A 69 8.40 1.96 -0.07
N ILE A 70 8.23 3.20 -0.56
CA ILE A 70 8.52 3.58 -1.95
C ILE A 70 9.52 4.75 -1.93
N GLU A 71 10.65 4.57 -2.57
CA GLU A 71 11.59 5.66 -2.84
C GLU A 71 11.21 6.40 -4.11
N LEU A 72 11.28 7.73 -4.05
CA LEU A 72 11.09 8.63 -5.18
C LEU A 72 12.34 9.51 -5.35
N ASP A 73 12.79 9.67 -6.59
CA ASP A 73 13.74 10.70 -6.97
C ASP A 73 12.97 11.84 -7.64
N LEU A 74 12.88 12.99 -6.98
CA LEU A 74 12.10 14.12 -7.47
C LEU A 74 12.84 14.86 -8.58
N PRO A 75 12.12 15.44 -9.55
CA PRO A 75 12.72 16.25 -10.62
C PRO A 75 13.49 17.46 -10.10
N ALA A 76 14.64 17.76 -10.72
CA ALA A 76 15.52 18.86 -10.34
C ALA A 76 14.88 20.24 -10.51
N GLU A 77 13.96 20.37 -11.46
CA GLU A 77 13.17 21.58 -11.68
C GLU A 77 12.16 21.84 -10.56
N GLY A 78 11.84 20.80 -9.78
CA GLY A 78 10.80 20.83 -8.76
C GLY A 78 9.40 20.76 -9.37
N GLY A 79 8.39 20.98 -8.53
CA GLY A 79 6.98 20.91 -8.92
C GLY A 79 6.09 20.51 -7.74
N ALA A 80 4.84 20.25 -8.05
CA ALA A 80 3.88 19.62 -7.16
C ALA A 80 3.56 18.22 -7.71
N PHE A 81 3.78 17.21 -6.88
CA PHE A 81 3.69 15.79 -7.25
C PHE A 81 2.61 15.13 -6.39
N PRO A 82 1.41 14.91 -6.91
CA PRO A 82 0.38 14.18 -6.21
C PRO A 82 0.76 12.71 -6.04
N ILE A 83 0.63 12.21 -4.83
CA ILE A 83 0.72 10.80 -4.50
C ILE A 83 -0.68 10.37 -4.12
N LEU A 84 -1.32 9.60 -4.98
CA LEU A 84 -2.73 9.27 -4.86
C LEU A 84 -2.93 7.83 -4.43
N ALA A 85 -3.91 7.61 -3.58
CA ALA A 85 -4.48 6.30 -3.27
C ALA A 85 -5.81 6.18 -4.01
N LEU A 86 -5.83 5.34 -5.03
CA LEU A 86 -6.94 5.12 -5.95
C LEU A 86 -7.71 3.88 -5.47
N ARG A 87 -9.00 4.03 -5.18
CA ARG A 87 -9.82 2.91 -4.72
C ARG A 87 -10.02 1.91 -5.86
N GLU A 88 -9.72 0.65 -5.58
CA GLU A 88 -9.92 -0.45 -6.52
C GLU A 88 -11.38 -0.53 -7.02
N GLY A 89 -11.54 -0.73 -8.32
CA GLY A 89 -12.85 -0.92 -8.97
C GLY A 89 -13.82 0.25 -8.88
N ALA A 90 -13.34 1.43 -8.44
CA ALA A 90 -14.17 2.59 -8.15
C ALA A 90 -13.56 3.89 -8.70
N LEU A 91 -14.27 5.01 -8.55
CA LEU A 91 -13.82 6.32 -9.01
C LEU A 91 -13.11 7.12 -7.92
N GLU A 92 -13.35 6.77 -6.67
CA GLU A 92 -12.89 7.55 -5.51
C GLU A 92 -11.37 7.43 -5.34
N ARG A 93 -10.78 8.53 -4.95
CA ARG A 93 -9.35 8.64 -4.65
C ARG A 93 -9.10 9.62 -3.51
N THR A 94 -8.00 9.44 -2.84
CA THR A 94 -7.45 10.36 -1.84
C THR A 94 -5.94 10.45 -2.03
N GLY A 95 -5.23 11.22 -1.21
CA GLY A 95 -3.77 11.29 -1.33
C GLY A 95 -3.18 12.46 -0.57
N ILE A 96 -1.91 12.67 -0.83
CA ILE A 96 -1.10 13.80 -0.37
C ILE A 96 -0.44 14.46 -1.58
N ILE A 97 0.12 15.64 -1.40
CA ILE A 97 0.86 16.32 -2.45
C ILE A 97 2.27 16.63 -1.93
N LEU A 98 3.28 16.15 -2.63
CA LEU A 98 4.66 16.59 -2.41
C LEU A 98 4.90 17.85 -3.21
N ALA A 99 5.30 18.94 -2.58
CA ALA A 99 5.49 20.22 -3.28
C ALA A 99 6.82 20.86 -2.95
N SER A 100 7.58 21.24 -3.99
CA SER A 100 8.79 22.02 -3.80
C SER A 100 8.44 23.50 -3.60
N LYS A 101 9.34 24.24 -2.94
CA LYS A 101 9.12 25.66 -2.63
C LYS A 101 8.75 26.46 -3.88
N GLY A 102 7.60 27.11 -3.82
CA GLY A 102 7.07 27.96 -4.90
C GLY A 102 6.32 27.21 -6.00
N ALA A 103 6.15 25.90 -5.88
CA ALA A 103 5.32 25.15 -6.82
C ALA A 103 3.84 25.48 -6.64
N ALA A 104 3.13 25.65 -7.76
CA ALA A 104 1.67 25.78 -7.74
C ALA A 104 1.06 24.40 -7.48
N VAL A 105 0.19 24.31 -6.47
CA VAL A 105 -0.57 23.10 -6.17
C VAL A 105 -1.94 23.22 -6.83
N GLU A 106 -2.16 22.41 -7.86
CA GLU A 106 -3.44 22.35 -8.54
C GLU A 106 -4.48 21.59 -7.69
N ARG A 107 -5.73 21.98 -7.82
CA ARG A 107 -6.83 21.27 -7.16
C ARG A 107 -7.06 19.92 -7.84
N ILE A 108 -7.09 18.86 -7.04
CA ILE A 108 -7.38 17.51 -7.48
C ILE A 108 -8.71 17.09 -6.90
N THR A 109 -9.62 16.59 -7.73
CA THR A 109 -10.91 16.09 -7.27
C THR A 109 -10.76 14.75 -6.56
N GLY A 110 -11.60 14.49 -5.56
CA GLY A 110 -11.66 13.20 -4.86
C GLY A 110 -12.25 12.06 -5.71
N VAL A 111 -12.65 12.35 -6.95
CA VAL A 111 -13.26 11.42 -7.89
C VAL A 111 -12.54 11.53 -9.23
N SER A 112 -12.22 10.39 -9.84
CA SER A 112 -11.62 10.28 -11.17
C SER A 112 -12.68 10.19 -12.25
N ASP A 113 -12.29 10.46 -13.50
CA ASP A 113 -13.19 10.36 -14.66
C ASP A 113 -13.51 8.92 -15.07
N ALA A 114 -12.66 7.97 -14.68
CA ALA A 114 -12.83 6.55 -14.94
C ALA A 114 -12.51 5.70 -13.70
N ALA A 115 -13.17 4.57 -13.59
CA ALA A 115 -12.93 3.62 -12.50
C ALA A 115 -11.49 3.05 -12.58
N HIS A 116 -10.89 2.87 -11.41
CA HIS A 116 -9.57 2.27 -11.31
C HIS A 116 -9.68 0.75 -11.51
N PRO A 117 -8.66 0.11 -12.11
CA PRO A 117 -8.72 -1.32 -12.37
C PRO A 117 -8.84 -2.12 -11.08
N ALA A 118 -9.50 -3.28 -11.17
CA ALA A 118 -9.47 -4.26 -10.10
C ALA A 118 -8.07 -4.89 -9.99
N PHE A 119 -7.77 -5.44 -8.82
CA PHE A 119 -6.57 -6.25 -8.64
C PHE A 119 -6.71 -7.56 -9.41
N SER A 120 -5.61 -7.99 -10.02
CA SER A 120 -5.51 -9.35 -10.56
C SER A 120 -5.34 -10.34 -9.40
N GLY A 121 -6.05 -11.47 -9.48
CA GLY A 121 -5.83 -12.59 -8.57
C GLY A 121 -4.49 -13.32 -8.79
N ASP A 122 -3.75 -12.94 -9.82
CA ASP A 122 -2.50 -13.60 -10.22
C ASP A 122 -1.29 -13.14 -9.40
N LEU A 123 -1.47 -12.16 -8.50
CA LEU A 123 -0.44 -11.64 -7.59
C LEU A 123 0.86 -11.22 -8.32
N GLU A 124 0.73 -10.62 -9.50
CA GLU A 124 1.87 -10.26 -10.35
C GLU A 124 2.85 -9.30 -9.69
N GLN A 125 2.36 -8.39 -8.87
CA GLN A 125 3.20 -7.47 -8.12
C GLN A 125 3.97 -8.21 -7.02
N GLU A 126 3.29 -9.04 -6.24
CA GLU A 126 3.88 -9.80 -5.14
C GLU A 126 4.92 -10.81 -5.65
N ALA A 127 4.72 -11.37 -6.82
CA ALA A 127 5.68 -12.27 -7.46
C ALA A 127 7.03 -11.58 -7.80
N GLN A 128 7.04 -10.25 -7.91
CA GLN A 128 8.27 -9.46 -8.14
C GLN A 128 9.00 -9.14 -6.83
N PHE A 129 8.32 -9.25 -5.69
CA PHE A 129 8.91 -8.92 -4.39
C PHE A 129 9.77 -10.07 -3.88
N SER A 130 11.06 -9.87 -3.86
CA SER A 130 12.02 -10.83 -3.29
C SER A 130 12.80 -10.18 -2.14
N ALA A 131 12.92 -10.90 -1.05
CA ALA A 131 13.60 -10.41 0.14
C ALA A 131 15.07 -10.08 -0.16
N LEU A 132 15.52 -8.90 0.30
CA LEU A 132 16.94 -8.50 0.17
C LEU A 132 17.86 -9.43 0.98
N MET A 133 17.35 -9.95 2.08
CA MET A 133 18.00 -10.96 2.92
C MET A 133 17.05 -12.16 3.08
N PRO A 134 17.07 -13.12 2.15
CA PRO A 134 16.21 -14.29 2.25
C PRO A 134 16.61 -15.18 3.44
N LEU A 135 15.64 -15.87 3.99
CA LEU A 135 15.90 -16.89 5.00
C LEU A 135 16.72 -18.03 4.40
N THR A 136 17.51 -18.68 5.24
CA THR A 136 18.22 -19.90 4.84
C THR A 136 17.21 -20.96 4.42
N ASP A 137 17.40 -21.51 3.23
CA ASP A 137 16.59 -22.62 2.75
C ASP A 137 16.79 -23.86 3.63
N ARG A 138 15.69 -24.45 4.06
CA ARG A 138 15.67 -25.67 4.85
C ARG A 138 14.45 -26.52 4.50
N PRO A 139 14.50 -27.84 4.62
CA PRO A 139 13.33 -28.69 4.42
C PRO A 139 12.21 -28.31 5.39
N VAL A 140 10.97 -28.53 4.96
CA VAL A 140 9.80 -28.35 5.81
C VAL A 140 9.73 -29.52 6.80
N ASP A 141 9.79 -29.21 8.09
CA ASP A 141 9.74 -30.22 9.16
C ASP A 141 8.30 -30.64 9.48
N ARG A 142 7.36 -29.71 9.29
CA ARG A 142 5.95 -29.92 9.66
C ARG A 142 5.02 -29.06 8.81
N ASN A 143 3.87 -29.61 8.44
CA ASN A 143 2.77 -28.90 7.80
C ASN A 143 1.54 -28.91 8.70
N ASP A 144 1.05 -27.75 9.08
CA ASP A 144 -0.16 -27.60 9.86
C ASP A 144 -1.24 -26.90 8.99
N ASN A 145 -2.41 -27.52 8.91
CA ASN A 145 -3.58 -26.92 8.25
C ASN A 145 -4.44 -26.23 9.30
N LEU A 146 -4.63 -24.93 9.16
CA LEU A 146 -5.49 -24.12 10.03
C LEU A 146 -6.75 -23.70 9.28
N MET A 147 -7.91 -24.09 9.78
CA MET A 147 -9.20 -23.71 9.21
C MET A 147 -9.67 -22.39 9.84
N LEU A 148 -9.70 -21.32 9.02
CA LEU A 148 -10.34 -20.07 9.43
C LEU A 148 -11.83 -20.16 9.18
N GLY A 149 -12.63 -19.94 10.22
CA GLY A 149 -14.06 -19.99 10.17
C GLY A 149 -14.71 -18.83 10.88
N GLY A 150 -16.03 -18.73 10.77
CA GLY A 150 -16.78 -17.69 11.47
C GLY A 150 -18.27 -17.76 11.20
N SER A 151 -18.99 -16.94 11.94
CA SER A 151 -20.44 -16.75 11.81
C SER A 151 -20.78 -15.27 11.94
N MET A 152 -21.77 -14.82 11.19
CA MET A 152 -22.30 -13.46 11.31
C MET A 152 -23.38 -13.34 12.39
N MET A 153 -23.99 -14.47 12.78
CA MET A 153 -25.00 -14.53 13.86
C MET A 153 -24.85 -15.81 14.68
N PRO A 154 -24.30 -15.75 15.91
CA PRO A 154 -23.62 -14.60 16.50
C PRO A 154 -22.35 -14.25 15.73
N TYR A 155 -21.89 -12.98 15.83
CA TYR A 155 -20.62 -12.57 15.20
C TYR A 155 -19.46 -13.26 15.93
N LEU A 156 -18.84 -14.20 15.24
CA LEU A 156 -17.83 -15.08 15.83
C LEU A 156 -16.77 -15.43 14.77
N TRP A 157 -15.51 -15.32 15.14
CA TRP A 157 -14.39 -15.83 14.37
C TRP A 157 -13.75 -17.02 15.08
N THR A 158 -13.34 -18.03 14.31
CA THR A 158 -12.73 -19.24 14.84
C THR A 158 -11.49 -19.64 14.05
N ILE A 159 -10.58 -20.30 14.72
CA ILE A 159 -9.47 -21.07 14.12
C ILE A 159 -9.69 -22.54 14.57
N ASP A 160 -9.81 -23.45 13.61
CA ASP A 160 -10.13 -24.86 13.86
C ASP A 160 -11.38 -25.05 14.75
N GLY A 161 -12.39 -24.22 14.51
CA GLY A 161 -13.65 -24.24 15.27
C GLY A 161 -13.55 -23.67 16.69
N GLN A 162 -12.39 -23.17 17.12
CA GLN A 162 -12.18 -22.58 18.44
C GLN A 162 -12.22 -21.07 18.38
N SER A 163 -12.99 -20.45 19.28
CA SER A 163 -13.05 -18.98 19.40
C SER A 163 -11.93 -18.43 20.27
N TRP A 164 -11.76 -17.11 20.23
CA TRP A 164 -10.85 -16.42 21.13
C TRP A 164 -11.15 -16.74 22.60
N GLY A 165 -10.16 -17.07 23.37
CA GLY A 165 -10.26 -17.49 24.77
C GLY A 165 -10.46 -19.01 25.00
N THR A 166 -10.83 -19.77 23.95
CA THR A 166 -10.92 -21.24 24.03
C THR A 166 -9.85 -21.93 23.18
N HIS A 167 -9.05 -21.17 22.47
CA HIS A 167 -8.01 -21.68 21.60
C HIS A 167 -6.92 -22.43 22.38
N ARG A 168 -6.38 -23.48 21.77
CA ARG A 168 -5.19 -24.18 22.26
C ARG A 168 -4.01 -23.81 21.38
N PRO A 169 -2.81 -23.59 21.95
CA PRO A 169 -1.61 -23.40 21.15
C PRO A 169 -1.40 -24.59 20.20
N VAL A 170 -0.92 -24.32 19.00
CA VAL A 170 -0.41 -25.38 18.10
C VAL A 170 0.88 -25.88 18.68
N ALA A 171 0.92 -27.15 19.09
CA ALA A 171 2.07 -27.76 19.77
C ALA A 171 3.19 -28.13 18.79
#